data_8a9d6bc4a0d1f5bcaa869a1d99ae93c3
#
_entry.id   8a9d6bc4a0d1f5bcaa869a1d99ae93c3
#
_cell.length_a   1.000
_cell.length_b   1.000
_cell.length_c   1.000
_cell.angle_alpha   90.00
_cell.angle_beta   90.00
_cell.angle_gamma   90.00
#
_symmetry.space_group_name_H-M   'P 1'
#
loop_
_entity.id
_entity.type
_entity.pdbx_description
1 polymer ?
#
loop_
_entity_poly.entity_id
_entity_poly.type
_entity_poly.pdbx_seq_one_letter_code
_entity_poly.pdbx_strand_id
1 'polypeptide(L)'
;MIEPERKISREGFRYEADGPSACYIIHGFTGSTYEMQELGKYMASQGITAVADILPGHGTSPDDCNSKVYQDWIDSVREGYDRLSAEKEEVFVIGFSMGGALTLNLAIERDIPGIVLYAPIIKHKKWTVYLTPFVAPFKEYEEKKQFYKNEKKKPQTFYGYSVYPMKAVAEVVKLTWRVRMKLEEVSCPTLIMHSKADITAPYENGQYVYDWINSEDKQLISYEHSAHALMADCDKINVWEETAKFLKSHSGAKLSEV
;
A
#
# COMPACT_ATOMS: atom_id res chain seq x y z
N MET A 1 -23.10 10.07 -19.78
CA MET A 1 -21.74 9.89 -19.26
C MET A 1 -21.54 8.40 -19.04
N ILE A 2 -20.49 7.81 -19.60
CA ILE A 2 -20.17 6.41 -19.35
C ILE A 2 -19.57 6.37 -17.96
N GLU A 3 -20.21 5.70 -16.99
CA GLU A 3 -19.61 5.49 -15.68
C GLU A 3 -18.32 4.67 -15.85
N PRO A 4 -17.21 5.09 -15.22
CA PRO A 4 -15.97 4.32 -15.28
C PRO A 4 -16.17 2.96 -14.61
N GLU A 5 -15.61 1.92 -15.22
CA GLU A 5 -15.66 0.57 -14.67
C GLU A 5 -14.96 0.54 -13.30
N ARG A 6 -15.68 0.13 -12.27
CA ARG A 6 -15.12 -0.03 -10.93
C ARG A 6 -14.69 -1.46 -10.71
N LYS A 7 -13.44 -1.65 -10.30
CA LYS A 7 -12.89 -2.95 -9.95
C LYS A 7 -12.59 -2.99 -8.45
N ILE A 8 -13.34 -3.81 -7.75
CA ILE A 8 -13.23 -4.00 -6.30
C ILE A 8 -13.23 -5.51 -6.04
N SER A 9 -12.28 -6.01 -5.24
CA SER A 9 -12.37 -7.33 -4.62
C SER A 9 -13.00 -7.23 -3.25
N ARG A 10 -13.75 -8.24 -2.86
CA ARG A 10 -14.31 -8.38 -1.51
C ARG A 10 -13.51 -9.36 -0.66
N GLU A 11 -12.52 -10.00 -1.27
CA GLU A 11 -11.75 -11.07 -0.67
C GLU A 11 -10.25 -10.80 -0.80
N GLY A 12 -9.48 -11.41 0.09
CA GLY A 12 -8.04 -11.51 -0.03
C GLY A 12 -7.65 -12.40 -1.21
N PHE A 13 -6.37 -12.58 -1.41
CA PHE A 13 -5.84 -13.60 -2.31
C PHE A 13 -4.63 -14.29 -1.69
N ARG A 14 -4.40 -15.52 -2.17
CA ARG A 14 -3.19 -16.27 -1.87
C ARG A 14 -2.72 -16.98 -3.15
N TYR A 15 -1.52 -16.67 -3.59
CA TYR A 15 -0.85 -17.32 -4.71
C TYR A 15 0.38 -18.03 -4.19
N GLU A 16 0.32 -19.35 -4.15
CA GLU A 16 1.39 -20.20 -3.62
C GLU A 16 2.57 -20.29 -4.58
N ALA A 17 3.74 -20.43 -3.99
CA ALA A 17 4.98 -20.83 -4.65
C ALA A 17 5.74 -21.83 -3.76
N ASP A 18 6.59 -22.64 -4.38
CA ASP A 18 7.32 -23.70 -3.68
C ASP A 18 8.48 -23.19 -2.80
N GLY A 19 8.81 -21.90 -2.89
CA GLY A 19 9.89 -21.27 -2.12
C GLY A 19 9.55 -21.09 -0.63
N PRO A 20 10.59 -20.94 0.24
CA PRO A 20 10.44 -20.71 1.67
C PRO A 20 10.00 -19.28 1.99
N SER A 21 10.17 -18.35 1.04
CA SER A 21 9.87 -16.93 1.21
C SER A 21 8.44 -16.59 0.78
N ALA A 22 7.84 -15.63 1.48
CA ALA A 22 6.56 -15.06 1.13
C ALA A 22 6.59 -13.53 1.16
N CYS A 23 5.60 -12.90 0.53
CA CYS A 23 5.32 -11.49 0.70
C CYS A 23 3.86 -11.28 1.14
N TYR A 24 3.69 -10.49 2.21
CA TYR A 24 2.39 -10.01 2.67
C TYR A 24 2.12 -8.65 2.04
N ILE A 25 1.02 -8.52 1.30
CA ILE A 25 0.72 -7.37 0.46
C ILE A 25 -0.46 -6.58 1.04
N ILE A 26 -0.27 -5.28 1.25
CA ILE A 26 -1.23 -4.38 1.90
C ILE A 26 -1.68 -3.31 0.92
N HIS A 27 -2.98 -3.30 0.59
CA HIS A 27 -3.58 -2.36 -0.37
C HIS A 27 -3.79 -0.96 0.20
N GLY A 28 -4.16 0.00 -0.68
CA GLY A 28 -4.38 1.40 -0.33
C GLY A 28 -5.78 1.71 0.21
N PHE A 29 -5.94 2.95 0.74
CA PHE A 29 -7.19 3.47 1.29
C PHE A 29 -8.29 3.56 0.23
N THR A 30 -9.48 3.09 0.58
CA THR A 30 -10.65 2.95 -0.30
C THR A 30 -10.46 2.01 -1.49
N GLY A 31 -9.26 1.40 -1.65
CA GLY A 31 -8.94 0.39 -2.64
C GLY A 31 -9.39 -1.01 -2.20
N SER A 32 -8.78 -2.02 -2.80
CA SER A 32 -8.96 -3.41 -2.42
C SER A 32 -7.77 -4.25 -2.88
N THR A 33 -7.78 -5.53 -2.56
CA THR A 33 -6.76 -6.48 -3.04
C THR A 33 -6.71 -6.61 -4.55
N TYR A 34 -7.77 -6.19 -5.28
CA TYR A 34 -7.85 -6.29 -6.74
C TYR A 34 -6.64 -5.62 -7.44
N GLU A 35 -6.27 -4.42 -7.01
CA GLU A 35 -5.18 -3.63 -7.61
C GLU A 35 -3.79 -4.28 -7.41
N MET A 36 -3.68 -5.22 -6.47
CA MET A 36 -2.44 -5.93 -6.13
C MET A 36 -2.36 -7.34 -6.71
N GLN A 37 -3.44 -7.86 -7.34
CA GLN A 37 -3.50 -9.26 -7.78
C GLN A 37 -2.47 -9.61 -8.85
N GLU A 38 -2.25 -8.73 -9.84
CA GLU A 38 -1.26 -8.99 -10.90
C GLU A 38 0.16 -9.04 -10.33
N LEU A 39 0.49 -8.14 -9.41
CA LEU A 39 1.74 -8.17 -8.65
C LEU A 39 1.87 -9.49 -7.87
N GLY A 40 0.82 -9.89 -7.14
CA GLY A 40 0.84 -11.15 -6.37
C GLY A 40 1.09 -12.38 -7.25
N LYS A 41 0.46 -12.46 -8.42
CA LYS A 41 0.70 -13.54 -9.41
C LYS A 41 2.13 -13.50 -9.92
N TYR A 42 2.66 -12.31 -10.18
CA TYR A 42 4.04 -12.15 -10.63
C TYR A 42 5.02 -12.62 -9.53
N MET A 43 4.81 -12.23 -8.26
CA MET A 43 5.66 -12.71 -7.16
C MET A 43 5.63 -14.23 -7.04
N ALA A 44 4.46 -14.85 -7.14
CA ALA A 44 4.34 -16.31 -7.12
C ALA A 44 5.10 -16.97 -8.29
N SER A 45 5.06 -16.39 -9.50
CA SER A 45 5.86 -16.86 -10.65
C SER A 45 7.37 -16.73 -10.44
N GLN A 46 7.78 -15.87 -9.50
CA GLN A 46 9.18 -15.67 -9.11
C GLN A 46 9.63 -16.56 -7.93
N GLY A 47 8.78 -17.53 -7.50
CA GLY A 47 9.07 -18.44 -6.41
C GLY A 47 8.77 -17.86 -5.00
N ILE A 48 8.04 -16.75 -4.92
CA ILE A 48 7.69 -16.07 -3.66
C ILE A 48 6.18 -16.15 -3.44
N THR A 49 5.71 -16.89 -2.43
CA THR A 49 4.29 -16.94 -2.08
C THR A 49 3.76 -15.54 -1.81
N ALA A 50 2.63 -15.16 -2.42
CA ALA A 50 2.04 -13.83 -2.26
C ALA A 50 0.67 -13.90 -1.61
N VAL A 51 0.50 -13.17 -0.49
CA VAL A 51 -0.74 -13.14 0.30
C VAL A 51 -1.18 -11.71 0.53
N ALA A 52 -2.45 -11.45 0.35
CA ALA A 52 -3.08 -10.17 0.71
C ALA A 52 -4.43 -10.40 1.35
N ASP A 53 -4.66 -9.78 2.49
CA ASP A 53 -5.98 -9.71 3.12
C ASP A 53 -6.69 -8.41 2.72
N ILE A 54 -8.02 -8.43 2.72
CA ILE A 54 -8.81 -7.21 2.59
C ILE A 54 -8.86 -6.50 3.93
N LEU A 55 -8.51 -5.22 3.95
CA LEU A 55 -8.53 -4.43 5.19
C LEU A 55 -9.96 -4.19 5.69
N PRO A 56 -10.20 -4.14 7.01
CA PRO A 56 -11.51 -3.83 7.58
C PRO A 56 -12.14 -2.59 6.95
N GLY A 57 -13.43 -2.70 6.58
CA GLY A 57 -14.17 -1.62 5.92
C GLY A 57 -13.83 -1.38 4.45
N HIS A 58 -13.00 -2.24 3.82
CA HIS A 58 -12.70 -2.20 2.39
C HIS A 58 -13.36 -3.37 1.66
N GLY A 59 -13.61 -3.20 0.36
CA GLY A 59 -14.33 -4.22 -0.43
C GLY A 59 -15.83 -4.36 -0.07
N THR A 60 -16.35 -3.56 0.83
CA THR A 60 -17.74 -3.58 1.35
C THR A 60 -18.49 -2.31 0.94
N SER A 61 -18.53 -1.30 1.81
CA SER A 61 -19.16 -0.01 1.54
C SER A 61 -18.40 1.16 2.18
N PRO A 62 -18.61 2.40 1.70
CA PRO A 62 -18.08 3.59 2.35
C PRO A 62 -18.56 3.76 3.80
N ASP A 63 -19.78 3.31 4.13
CA ASP A 63 -20.33 3.34 5.50
C ASP A 63 -19.55 2.40 6.42
N ASP A 64 -19.30 1.18 5.96
CA ASP A 64 -18.51 0.23 6.72
C ASP A 64 -17.08 0.76 6.94
N CYS A 65 -16.48 1.38 5.93
CA CYS A 65 -15.19 2.05 6.08
C CYS A 65 -15.23 3.18 7.12
N ASN A 66 -16.29 4.00 7.14
CA ASN A 66 -16.50 5.06 8.12
C ASN A 66 -16.73 4.54 9.56
N SER A 67 -17.04 3.27 9.72
CA SER A 67 -17.20 2.64 11.05
C SER A 67 -15.88 2.18 11.66
N LYS A 68 -14.78 2.11 10.88
CA LYS A 68 -13.48 1.61 11.30
C LYS A 68 -12.60 2.72 11.85
N VAL A 69 -11.74 2.34 12.79
CA VAL A 69 -10.66 3.18 13.31
C VAL A 69 -9.31 2.66 12.81
N TYR A 70 -8.28 3.50 12.82
CA TYR A 70 -6.97 3.10 12.32
C TYR A 70 -6.37 1.89 13.06
N GLN A 71 -6.77 1.64 14.29
CA GLN A 71 -6.34 0.50 15.08
C GLN A 71 -6.86 -0.82 14.48
N ASP A 72 -8.09 -0.85 13.95
CA ASP A 72 -8.64 -2.04 13.27
C ASP A 72 -7.76 -2.46 12.08
N TRP A 73 -7.23 -1.49 11.33
CA TRP A 73 -6.33 -1.77 10.21
C TRP A 73 -4.96 -2.27 10.68
N ILE A 74 -4.40 -1.67 11.74
CA ILE A 74 -3.13 -2.11 12.33
C ILE A 74 -3.26 -3.55 12.83
N ASP A 75 -4.32 -3.87 13.57
CA ASP A 75 -4.52 -5.19 14.15
C ASP A 75 -4.74 -6.25 13.05
N SER A 76 -5.54 -5.93 12.03
CA SER A 76 -5.73 -6.82 10.87
C SER A 76 -4.41 -7.12 10.14
N VAL A 77 -3.54 -6.12 9.95
CA VAL A 77 -2.22 -6.30 9.31
C VAL A 77 -1.29 -7.14 10.18
N ARG A 78 -1.28 -6.93 11.50
CA ARG A 78 -0.51 -7.75 12.44
C ARG A 78 -0.93 -9.22 12.39
N GLU A 79 -2.23 -9.47 12.49
CA GLU A 79 -2.79 -10.82 12.46
C GLU A 79 -2.47 -11.53 11.13
N GLY A 80 -2.59 -10.83 10.00
CA GLY A 80 -2.28 -11.38 8.68
C GLY A 80 -0.79 -11.71 8.54
N TYR A 81 0.08 -10.81 8.96
CA TYR A 81 1.52 -11.00 8.96
C TYR A 81 1.95 -12.14 9.90
N ASP A 82 1.49 -12.12 11.15
CA ASP A 82 1.86 -13.12 12.17
C ASP A 82 1.37 -14.53 11.75
N ARG A 83 0.18 -14.63 11.13
CA ARG A 83 -0.32 -15.88 10.56
C ARG A 83 0.59 -16.41 9.44
N LEU A 84 1.00 -15.55 8.50
CA LEU A 84 1.87 -15.95 7.39
C LEU A 84 3.28 -16.30 7.87
N SER A 85 3.81 -15.59 8.86
CA SER A 85 5.13 -15.83 9.46
C SER A 85 5.19 -17.13 10.28
N ALA A 86 4.04 -17.67 10.70
CA ALA A 86 3.97 -19.00 11.31
C ALA A 86 4.06 -20.15 10.28
N GLU A 87 3.86 -19.86 8.99
CA GLU A 87 3.84 -20.84 7.91
C GLU A 87 5.09 -20.78 7.01
N LYS A 88 5.76 -19.62 6.93
CA LYS A 88 6.88 -19.36 6.02
C LYS A 88 8.11 -18.91 6.78
N GLU A 89 9.28 -19.32 6.31
CA GLU A 89 10.57 -19.00 6.97
C GLU A 89 10.89 -17.51 6.93
N GLU A 90 10.50 -16.83 5.82
CA GLU A 90 10.75 -15.42 5.60
C GLU A 90 9.49 -14.76 5.03
N VAL A 91 9.05 -13.67 5.65
CA VAL A 91 7.91 -12.91 5.19
C VAL A 91 8.29 -11.44 5.01
N PHE A 92 8.42 -11.03 3.76
CA PHE A 92 8.55 -9.63 3.36
C PHE A 92 7.18 -8.93 3.38
N VAL A 93 7.19 -7.60 3.47
CA VAL A 93 5.93 -6.83 3.45
C VAL A 93 5.96 -5.79 2.33
N ILE A 94 4.89 -5.77 1.53
CA ILE A 94 4.72 -4.81 0.44
C ILE A 94 3.49 -3.96 0.73
N GLY A 95 3.65 -2.63 0.79
CA GLY A 95 2.54 -1.72 1.09
C GLY A 95 2.35 -0.63 0.05
N PHE A 96 1.10 -0.42 -0.35
CA PHE A 96 0.70 0.63 -1.27
C PHE A 96 -0.06 1.76 -0.56
N SER A 97 0.36 3.02 -0.75
CA SER A 97 -0.33 4.22 -0.24
C SER A 97 -0.55 4.16 1.29
N MET A 98 -1.79 4.06 1.78
CA MET A 98 -2.10 3.80 3.19
C MET A 98 -1.50 2.47 3.66
N GLY A 99 -1.51 1.44 2.79
CA GLY A 99 -0.83 0.17 3.05
C GLY A 99 0.67 0.36 3.31
N GLY A 100 1.30 1.36 2.67
CA GLY A 100 2.68 1.75 2.95
C GLY A 100 2.87 2.31 4.37
N ALA A 101 1.93 3.10 4.87
CA ALA A 101 1.94 3.55 6.26
C ALA A 101 1.73 2.40 7.25
N LEU A 102 0.84 1.44 6.92
CA LEU A 102 0.63 0.23 7.73
C LEU A 102 1.87 -0.68 7.72
N THR A 103 2.55 -0.81 6.57
CA THR A 103 3.83 -1.54 6.44
C THR A 103 4.91 -0.93 7.33
N LEU A 104 5.05 0.40 7.31
CA LEU A 104 5.99 1.10 8.19
C LEU A 104 5.62 0.90 9.67
N ASN A 105 4.32 0.97 10.03
CA ASN A 105 3.90 0.68 11.40
C ASN A 105 4.25 -0.76 11.83
N LEU A 106 4.08 -1.73 10.93
CA LEU A 106 4.44 -3.12 11.21
C LEU A 106 5.95 -3.30 11.37
N ALA A 107 6.76 -2.63 10.53
CA ALA A 107 8.22 -2.67 10.61
C ALA A 107 8.79 -2.02 11.88
N ILE A 108 8.05 -1.09 12.52
CA ILE A 108 8.37 -0.56 13.85
C ILE A 108 8.15 -1.62 14.94
N GLU A 109 7.26 -2.58 14.71
CA GLU A 109 6.78 -3.53 15.74
C GLU A 109 7.31 -4.95 15.56
N ARG A 110 7.85 -5.28 14.38
CA ARG A 110 8.31 -6.62 13.99
C ARG A 110 9.67 -6.55 13.32
N ASP A 111 10.48 -7.56 13.55
CA ASP A 111 11.68 -7.80 12.76
C ASP A 111 11.28 -8.41 11.42
N ILE A 112 11.40 -7.62 10.34
CA ILE A 112 10.98 -7.99 8.98
C ILE A 112 12.23 -8.04 8.10
N PRO A 113 12.43 -9.10 7.29
CA PRO A 113 13.60 -9.24 6.43
C PRO A 113 13.75 -8.12 5.39
N GLY A 114 12.66 -7.44 5.04
CA GLY A 114 12.65 -6.27 4.17
C GLY A 114 11.25 -5.83 3.81
N ILE A 115 11.10 -4.54 3.51
CA ILE A 115 9.82 -3.93 3.12
C ILE A 115 9.90 -3.22 1.77
N VAL A 116 8.79 -3.23 1.04
CA VAL A 116 8.63 -2.48 -0.21
C VAL A 116 7.45 -1.52 -0.09
N LEU A 117 7.68 -0.26 -0.42
CA LEU A 117 6.69 0.81 -0.28
C LEU A 117 6.38 1.43 -1.64
N TYR A 118 5.14 1.30 -2.09
CA TYR A 118 4.63 1.95 -3.30
C TYR A 118 3.86 3.21 -2.93
N ALA A 119 4.37 4.37 -3.36
CA ALA A 119 3.75 5.68 -3.14
C ALA A 119 3.21 5.85 -1.71
N PRO A 120 4.03 5.59 -0.65
CA PRO A 120 3.55 5.61 0.73
C PRO A 120 2.98 6.97 1.09
N ILE A 121 1.86 7.00 1.82
CA ILE A 121 1.28 8.25 2.32
C ILE A 121 1.70 8.47 3.78
N ILE A 122 2.48 9.53 4.02
CA ILE A 122 2.95 9.95 5.35
C ILE A 122 2.57 11.40 5.63
N LYS A 123 2.57 12.23 4.59
CA LYS A 123 2.10 13.61 4.63
C LYS A 123 1.00 13.82 3.58
N HIS A 124 -0.01 14.57 3.94
CA HIS A 124 -1.10 14.91 3.03
C HIS A 124 -0.78 16.19 2.26
N LYS A 125 -1.07 16.19 0.95
CA LYS A 125 -0.81 17.33 0.05
C LYS A 125 -1.51 18.61 0.47
N LYS A 126 -2.76 18.48 0.97
CA LYS A 126 -3.55 19.61 1.41
C LYS A 126 -3.55 19.70 2.93
N TRP A 127 -3.15 20.82 3.50
CA TRP A 127 -3.18 21.04 4.95
C TRP A 127 -4.60 20.89 5.53
N THR A 128 -5.65 21.19 4.73
CA THR A 128 -7.05 21.03 5.14
C THR A 128 -7.43 19.59 5.51
N VAL A 129 -6.69 18.58 5.03
CA VAL A 129 -6.90 17.18 5.42
C VAL A 129 -6.67 16.97 6.91
N TYR A 130 -5.74 17.72 7.51
CA TYR A 130 -5.49 17.65 8.96
C TYR A 130 -6.64 18.22 9.81
N LEU A 131 -7.57 18.95 9.20
CA LEU A 131 -8.80 19.42 9.85
C LEU A 131 -9.93 18.36 9.79
N THR A 132 -9.72 17.26 9.07
CA THR A 132 -10.76 16.22 8.89
C THR A 132 -11.32 15.70 10.22
N PRO A 133 -10.55 15.49 11.31
CA PRO A 133 -11.12 15.07 12.59
C PRO A 133 -12.23 16.02 13.11
N PHE A 134 -12.17 17.30 12.78
CA PHE A 134 -13.15 18.30 13.18
C PHE A 134 -14.32 18.43 12.18
N VAL A 135 -14.09 18.09 10.92
CA VAL A 135 -15.08 18.21 9.83
C VAL A 135 -15.90 16.94 9.65
N ALA A 136 -15.30 15.78 9.87
CA ALA A 136 -15.92 14.46 9.66
C ALA A 136 -17.25 14.25 10.40
N PRO A 137 -17.49 14.80 11.61
CA PRO A 137 -18.80 14.69 12.24
C PRO A 137 -19.95 15.36 11.47
N PHE A 138 -19.63 16.35 10.61
CA PHE A 138 -20.59 17.15 9.86
C PHE A 138 -20.60 16.83 8.36
N LYS A 139 -19.61 16.08 7.87
CA LYS A 139 -19.49 15.73 6.46
C LYS A 139 -19.15 14.25 6.33
N GLU A 140 -20.09 13.47 5.89
CA GLU A 140 -19.98 12.01 5.83
C GLU A 140 -19.08 11.53 4.69
N TYR A 141 -19.18 12.18 3.49
CA TYR A 141 -18.43 11.81 2.30
C TYR A 141 -17.89 13.03 1.55
N GLU A 142 -16.79 12.80 0.82
CA GLU A 142 -16.29 13.73 -0.21
C GLU A 142 -16.09 13.00 -1.53
N GLU A 143 -16.62 13.57 -2.63
CA GLU A 143 -16.44 13.00 -3.96
C GLU A 143 -14.99 13.06 -4.43
N LYS A 144 -14.52 12.00 -5.04
CA LYS A 144 -13.19 11.94 -5.67
C LYS A 144 -13.22 12.67 -7.02
N LYS A 145 -13.01 13.98 -7.04
CA LYS A 145 -13.12 14.87 -8.23
C LYS A 145 -12.21 14.47 -9.41
N GLN A 146 -11.14 13.72 -9.18
CA GLN A 146 -10.25 13.25 -10.24
C GLN A 146 -10.89 12.22 -11.17
N PHE A 147 -12.02 11.62 -10.80
CA PHE A 147 -12.78 10.70 -11.61
C PHE A 147 -13.47 11.39 -12.81
N TYR A 148 -13.73 12.69 -12.72
CA TYR A 148 -14.59 13.42 -13.66
C TYR A 148 -13.85 14.38 -14.61
N LYS A 149 -12.53 14.58 -14.44
CA LYS A 149 -11.81 15.64 -15.15
C LYS A 149 -11.16 15.27 -16.50
N ASN A 150 -11.15 14.00 -16.91
CA ASN A 150 -10.49 13.58 -18.15
C ASN A 150 -11.45 13.05 -19.20
N GLU A 151 -12.33 13.92 -19.75
CA GLU A 151 -13.23 13.59 -20.86
C GLU A 151 -12.50 13.18 -22.18
N LYS A 152 -11.17 13.38 -22.29
CA LYS A 152 -10.38 13.11 -23.50
C LYS A 152 -9.39 11.95 -23.41
N LYS A 153 -9.25 11.30 -22.26
CA LYS A 153 -8.40 10.12 -22.12
C LYS A 153 -9.27 8.89 -21.88
N LYS A 154 -8.79 7.71 -22.37
CA LYS A 154 -9.45 6.40 -22.19
C LYS A 154 -10.00 6.27 -20.78
N PRO A 155 -11.19 5.62 -20.59
CA PRO A 155 -11.73 5.41 -19.26
C PRO A 155 -10.67 4.76 -18.38
N GLN A 156 -10.19 5.49 -17.37
CA GLN A 156 -9.26 4.93 -16.40
C GLN A 156 -10.03 3.92 -15.57
N THR A 157 -9.49 2.74 -15.41
CA THR A 157 -10.00 1.76 -14.45
C THR A 157 -9.81 2.32 -13.05
N PHE A 158 -10.88 2.44 -12.27
CA PHE A 158 -10.81 2.89 -10.90
C PHE A 158 -10.92 1.70 -9.96
N TYR A 159 -10.03 1.71 -8.97
CA TYR A 159 -10.03 0.72 -7.92
C TYR A 159 -10.68 1.32 -6.67
N GLY A 160 -11.68 0.63 -6.11
CA GLY A 160 -12.28 1.00 -4.83
C GLY A 160 -13.47 1.98 -4.88
N TYR A 161 -13.69 2.72 -3.77
CA TYR A 161 -14.85 3.61 -3.60
C TYR A 161 -14.73 4.89 -4.42
N SER A 162 -15.88 5.42 -4.91
CA SER A 162 -15.95 6.69 -5.64
C SER A 162 -15.91 7.92 -4.74
N VAL A 163 -16.05 7.71 -3.43
CA VAL A 163 -16.04 8.76 -2.43
C VAL A 163 -14.96 8.50 -1.38
N TYR A 164 -14.58 9.55 -0.67
CA TYR A 164 -13.79 9.45 0.55
C TYR A 164 -14.73 9.42 1.76
N PRO A 165 -14.77 8.32 2.54
CA PRO A 165 -15.49 8.29 3.83
C PRO A 165 -14.73 9.17 4.82
N MET A 166 -15.33 10.28 5.26
CA MET A 166 -14.60 11.36 5.94
C MET A 166 -14.14 11.00 7.35
N LYS A 167 -14.90 10.15 8.08
CA LYS A 167 -14.45 9.64 9.38
C LYS A 167 -13.22 8.74 9.21
N ALA A 168 -13.25 7.87 8.20
CA ALA A 168 -12.09 7.03 7.89
C ALA A 168 -10.87 7.84 7.40
N VAL A 169 -11.07 8.96 6.66
CA VAL A 169 -9.98 9.89 6.32
C VAL A 169 -9.33 10.46 7.59
N ALA A 170 -10.14 10.82 8.59
CA ALA A 170 -9.61 11.30 9.88
C ALA A 170 -8.74 10.22 10.57
N GLU A 171 -9.14 8.95 10.45
CA GLU A 171 -8.35 7.83 10.99
C GLU A 171 -7.04 7.61 10.19
N VAL A 172 -7.04 7.79 8.87
CA VAL A 172 -5.80 7.77 8.07
C VAL A 172 -4.85 8.90 8.52
N VAL A 173 -5.37 10.08 8.84
CA VAL A 173 -4.56 11.20 9.38
C VAL A 173 -3.90 10.80 10.70
N LYS A 174 -4.63 10.14 11.62
CA LYS A 174 -4.07 9.64 12.89
C LYS A 174 -3.01 8.57 12.66
N LEU A 175 -3.26 7.62 11.76
CA LEU A 175 -2.29 6.59 11.37
C LEU A 175 -0.99 7.21 10.86
N THR A 176 -1.10 8.11 9.87
CA THR A 176 0.09 8.74 9.27
C THR A 176 0.86 9.62 10.26
N TRP A 177 0.16 10.28 11.18
CA TRP A 177 0.80 10.99 12.29
C TRP A 177 1.59 10.02 13.18
N ARG A 178 0.96 8.92 13.65
CA ARG A 178 1.59 7.89 14.50
C ARG A 178 2.88 7.36 13.87
N VAL A 179 2.80 6.94 12.60
CA VAL A 179 3.94 6.39 11.86
C VAL A 179 5.05 7.44 11.70
N ARG A 180 4.67 8.67 11.32
CA ARG A 180 5.64 9.75 11.11
C ARG A 180 6.48 10.06 12.35
N MET A 181 5.89 9.96 13.53
CA MET A 181 6.59 10.23 14.80
C MET A 181 7.58 9.13 15.20
N LYS A 182 7.60 8.01 14.45
CA LYS A 182 8.35 6.81 14.78
C LYS A 182 9.15 6.26 13.58
N LEU A 183 9.32 7.03 12.50
CA LEU A 183 10.02 6.56 11.30
C LEU A 183 11.46 6.13 11.58
N GLU A 184 12.13 6.79 12.51
CA GLU A 184 13.48 6.45 12.94
C GLU A 184 13.60 5.06 13.62
N GLU A 185 12.49 4.46 14.03
CA GLU A 185 12.45 3.10 14.56
C GLU A 185 12.49 2.03 13.44
N VAL A 186 12.31 2.41 12.15
CA VAL A 186 12.38 1.50 11.00
C VAL A 186 13.83 1.31 10.59
N SER A 187 14.37 0.10 10.76
CA SER A 187 15.75 -0.25 10.47
C SER A 187 15.95 -1.38 9.45
N CYS A 188 14.87 -2.07 9.08
CA CYS A 188 14.92 -3.16 8.10
C CYS A 188 15.26 -2.67 6.67
N PRO A 189 15.82 -3.52 5.79
CA PRO A 189 15.99 -3.24 4.38
C PRO A 189 14.72 -2.69 3.75
N THR A 190 14.82 -1.56 3.02
CA THR A 190 13.65 -0.82 2.54
C THR A 190 13.80 -0.37 1.10
N LEU A 191 12.88 -0.83 0.23
CA LEU A 191 12.74 -0.32 -1.12
C LEU A 191 11.51 0.59 -1.22
N ILE A 192 11.73 1.84 -1.65
CA ILE A 192 10.68 2.82 -1.86
C ILE A 192 10.55 3.10 -3.35
N MET A 193 9.35 3.02 -3.88
CA MET A 193 9.06 3.36 -5.28
C MET A 193 7.95 4.40 -5.34
N HIS A 194 8.20 5.50 -6.05
CA HIS A 194 7.24 6.60 -6.14
C HIS A 194 7.29 7.27 -7.52
N SER A 195 6.14 7.65 -8.05
CA SER A 195 6.06 8.39 -9.30
C SER A 195 6.02 9.90 -9.06
N LYS A 196 6.78 10.66 -9.86
CA LYS A 196 6.72 12.12 -9.87
C LYS A 196 5.42 12.66 -10.47
N ALA A 197 4.71 11.86 -11.26
CA ALA A 197 3.39 12.18 -11.81
C ALA A 197 2.23 11.87 -10.84
N ASP A 198 2.52 11.41 -9.62
CA ASP A 198 1.49 11.11 -8.62
C ASP A 198 0.80 12.39 -8.12
N ILE A 199 -0.50 12.50 -8.40
CA ILE A 199 -1.33 13.63 -7.97
C ILE A 199 -2.07 13.36 -6.64
N THR A 200 -2.05 12.12 -6.16
CA THR A 200 -2.77 11.64 -4.97
C THR A 200 -1.90 11.75 -3.72
N ALA A 201 -0.76 11.06 -3.71
CA ALA A 201 0.25 11.20 -2.67
C ALA A 201 1.40 12.06 -3.20
N PRO A 202 1.84 13.11 -2.48
CA PRO A 202 2.99 13.89 -2.90
C PRO A 202 4.23 13.01 -3.06
N TYR A 203 4.97 13.16 -4.18
CA TYR A 203 6.22 12.45 -4.42
C TYR A 203 7.22 12.60 -3.27
N GLU A 204 7.19 13.76 -2.63
CA GLU A 204 8.01 14.08 -1.45
C GLU A 204 7.80 13.14 -0.27
N ASN A 205 6.71 12.36 -0.26
CA ASN A 205 6.51 11.33 0.78
C ASN A 205 7.54 10.20 0.67
N GLY A 206 7.88 9.75 -0.54
CA GLY A 206 8.93 8.76 -0.75
C GLY A 206 10.27 9.24 -0.26
N GLN A 207 10.65 10.49 -0.61
CA GLN A 207 11.88 11.12 -0.14
C GLN A 207 11.87 11.30 1.39
N TYR A 208 10.73 11.73 1.95
CA TYR A 208 10.60 11.91 3.40
C TYR A 208 10.79 10.60 4.15
N VAL A 209 10.20 9.49 3.70
CA VAL A 209 10.44 8.18 4.31
C VAL A 209 11.92 7.80 4.20
N TYR A 210 12.51 7.93 3.01
CA TYR A 210 13.93 7.65 2.78
C TYR A 210 14.85 8.41 3.74
N ASP A 211 14.58 9.69 3.97
CA ASP A 211 15.44 10.54 4.80
C ASP A 211 15.32 10.23 6.30
N TRP A 212 14.15 9.73 6.75
CA TRP A 212 13.84 9.62 8.18
C TRP A 212 13.88 8.19 8.75
N ILE A 213 13.95 7.14 7.92
CA ILE A 213 14.15 5.78 8.42
C ILE A 213 15.63 5.51 8.70
N ASN A 214 15.92 4.70 9.73
CA ASN A 214 17.28 4.31 10.12
C ASN A 214 17.80 3.06 9.40
N SER A 215 17.13 2.61 8.33
CA SER A 215 17.66 1.50 7.53
C SER A 215 18.99 1.89 6.90
N GLU A 216 20.01 1.03 7.06
CA GLU A 216 21.31 1.15 6.38
C GLU A 216 21.21 0.73 4.90
N ASP A 217 20.29 -0.20 4.59
CA ASP A 217 20.00 -0.66 3.24
C ASP A 217 18.64 -0.13 2.79
N LYS A 218 18.67 1.05 2.18
CA LYS A 218 17.46 1.71 1.67
C LYS A 218 17.67 2.28 0.28
N GLN A 219 16.65 2.12 -0.56
CA GLN A 219 16.64 2.60 -1.95
C GLN A 219 15.36 3.38 -2.23
N LEU A 220 15.49 4.44 -3.04
CA LEU A 220 14.35 5.20 -3.58
C LEU A 220 14.42 5.20 -5.10
N ILE A 221 13.47 4.52 -5.75
CA ILE A 221 13.32 4.49 -7.20
C ILE A 221 12.20 5.43 -7.62
N SER A 222 12.50 6.35 -8.52
CA SER A 222 11.55 7.33 -9.04
C SER A 222 11.07 6.95 -10.43
N TYR A 223 9.76 7.08 -10.67
CA TYR A 223 9.12 6.91 -11.97
C TYR A 223 8.58 8.24 -12.48
N GLU A 224 8.57 8.46 -13.80
CA GLU A 224 8.18 9.75 -14.38
C GLU A 224 6.73 9.78 -14.88
N HIS A 225 6.13 8.61 -15.20
CA HIS A 225 4.92 8.55 -16.01
C HIS A 225 3.73 7.88 -15.33
N SER A 226 3.96 6.92 -14.43
CA SER A 226 2.88 6.24 -13.72
C SER A 226 2.11 7.19 -12.83
N ALA A 227 0.81 6.98 -12.72
CA ALA A 227 -0.02 7.61 -11.72
C ALA A 227 0.22 6.98 -10.32
N HIS A 228 -0.66 7.25 -9.35
CA HIS A 228 -0.53 6.81 -7.97
C HIS A 228 -0.33 5.30 -7.81
N ALA A 229 -1.12 4.47 -8.52
CA ALA A 229 -1.03 3.01 -8.47
C ALA A 229 0.04 2.49 -9.45
N LEU A 230 1.31 2.83 -9.23
CA LEU A 230 2.42 2.53 -10.16
C LEU A 230 2.56 1.02 -10.43
N MET A 231 2.20 0.15 -9.49
CA MET A 231 2.22 -1.31 -9.66
C MET A 231 1.11 -1.84 -10.58
N ALA A 232 0.18 -0.99 -11.02
CA ALA A 232 -0.91 -1.32 -11.92
C ALA A 232 -1.00 -0.38 -13.14
N ASP A 233 0.01 0.46 -13.38
CA ASP A 233 0.07 1.46 -14.44
C ASP A 233 1.21 1.16 -15.45
N CYS A 234 1.60 2.15 -16.24
CA CYS A 234 2.52 1.99 -17.37
C CYS A 234 3.91 1.43 -16.99
N ASP A 235 4.41 1.72 -15.79
CA ASP A 235 5.71 1.23 -15.30
C ASP A 235 5.60 -0.11 -14.55
N LYS A 236 4.43 -0.75 -14.49
CA LYS A 236 4.15 -1.90 -13.63
C LYS A 236 5.17 -3.04 -13.75
N ILE A 237 5.63 -3.35 -14.95
CA ILE A 237 6.59 -4.45 -15.16
C ILE A 237 7.90 -4.15 -14.46
N ASN A 238 8.46 -2.95 -14.64
CA ASN A 238 9.69 -2.54 -13.97
C ASN A 238 9.52 -2.51 -12.44
N VAL A 239 8.36 -2.05 -11.96
CA VAL A 239 8.02 -2.05 -10.53
C VAL A 239 8.03 -3.47 -9.96
N TRP A 240 7.45 -4.44 -10.67
CA TRP A 240 7.42 -5.83 -10.24
C TRP A 240 8.80 -6.49 -10.28
N GLU A 241 9.59 -6.23 -11.34
CA GLU A 241 10.95 -6.74 -11.49
C GLU A 241 11.87 -6.24 -10.38
N GLU A 242 11.87 -4.92 -10.11
CA GLU A 242 12.67 -4.34 -9.02
C GLU A 242 12.21 -4.86 -7.65
N THR A 243 10.91 -5.09 -7.48
CA THR A 243 10.40 -5.72 -6.25
C THR A 243 10.92 -7.14 -6.09
N ALA A 244 10.78 -7.99 -7.11
CA ALA A 244 11.25 -9.37 -7.04
C ALA A 244 12.76 -9.45 -6.83
N LYS A 245 13.54 -8.60 -7.48
CA LYS A 245 14.98 -8.48 -7.31
C LYS A 245 15.34 -8.10 -5.88
N PHE A 246 14.68 -7.10 -5.30
CA PHE A 246 14.89 -6.70 -3.92
C PHE A 246 14.58 -7.84 -2.94
N LEU A 247 13.42 -8.50 -3.07
CA LEU A 247 13.06 -9.61 -2.19
C LEU A 247 14.06 -10.77 -2.29
N LYS A 248 14.47 -11.13 -3.51
CA LYS A 248 15.46 -12.20 -3.75
C LYS A 248 16.84 -11.87 -3.17
N SER A 249 17.27 -10.61 -3.27
CA SER A 249 18.59 -10.20 -2.74
C SER A 249 18.65 -10.16 -1.22
N HIS A 250 17.52 -10.06 -0.54
CA HIS A 250 17.41 -10.03 0.92
C HIS A 250 16.89 -11.36 1.52
N SER A 251 16.59 -12.33 0.67
CA SER A 251 16.26 -13.68 1.15
C SER A 251 17.53 -14.40 1.59
N GLY A 252 17.56 -14.85 2.85
CA GLY A 252 18.60 -15.73 3.37
C GLY A 252 18.49 -17.16 2.86
N ALA A 253 17.30 -17.56 2.42
CA ALA A 253 17.05 -18.81 1.73
C ALA A 253 17.55 -18.68 0.27
N LYS A 254 18.48 -19.53 -0.15
CA LYS A 254 18.91 -19.61 -1.57
C LYS A 254 17.71 -19.98 -2.42
N LEU A 255 17.06 -18.96 -2.96
CA LEU A 255 16.09 -19.15 -4.06
C LEU A 255 16.89 -19.72 -5.23
N SER A 256 16.58 -20.95 -5.63
CA SER A 256 17.19 -21.60 -6.79
C SER A 256 17.08 -20.68 -8.00
N GLU A 257 18.20 -20.38 -8.63
CA GLU A 257 18.21 -19.74 -9.94
C GLU A 257 17.42 -20.61 -10.91
N VAL A 258 16.31 -20.10 -11.41
CA VAL A 258 15.48 -20.72 -12.47
C VAL A 258 15.86 -20.10 -13.79
#